data_a3d9fdaae8a80fd3b2b1921fe08b36c7
#
_entry.id   a3d9fdaae8a80fd3b2b1921fe08b36c7
#
_cell.length_a   1.000
_cell.length_b   1.000
_cell.length_c   1.000
_cell.angle_alpha   90.00
_cell.angle_beta   90.00
_cell.angle_gamma   90.00
#
_symmetry.space_group_name_H-M   'P 1'
#
loop_
_entity.id
_entity.type
_entity.pdbx_description
1 polymer ?
#
loop_
_entity_poly.entity_id
_entity_poly.type
_entity_poly.pdbx_seq_one_letter_code
_entity_poly.pdbx_strand_id
1 'polypeptide(L)'
;MKTKWRPPLGLVIFAVLSAVAALPLVGLFLFRLYDNQLIRQTEQELIAQGATLSAVFASEVAERLPQGTLTLGQPQPIEPGLHPDQPYHPVAATLDLAHDGLLSPRPKAVSAPAPPDPDFVAIGGRLSNVAAETQKVTLTGFRILDPHGVVIGGREEVGLSLAGVEEVAAALAGHFKSVLRQRIPDGPEPALSSISRGAHVRVFTAMPVIVAGRVAGVVYLSRTPNNIVESLYAERRNVLLAALTVLLVTMGIGFVFLRALTRPIHELIRRTEEIQQGDRDAMRPLIHHGTREIARLSESFLDMARSLFDRSDYIATFTAHVSHELKSPLTSIQGAAELLRDDAGRMSEPERSRFLGNIIDDTERLATLVRRLRELAKADNPQLGGKTSLAAVVTKLSASAPLTVEATGEADAEIGMSDENATIVLSHLADNALQHGASRLSVNVERGAPDLMRITVVDDGTGISEGNRSRIFDPHFTTRREGGGTGMGLSIVLSMLRAHGGGIRLLPTDEGASFEILIPRA
;
A
#
# COMPACT_ATOMS: atom_id res chain seq x y z
N MET A 1 26.68 1.94 9.20
CA MET A 1 25.50 1.09 9.49
C MET A 1 24.79 0.78 8.18
N LYS A 2 24.64 -0.48 7.81
CA LYS A 2 23.91 -0.87 6.58
C LYS A 2 22.45 -0.41 6.72
N THR A 3 21.99 0.48 5.88
CA THR A 3 20.59 0.90 5.81
C THR A 3 19.75 -0.34 5.50
N LYS A 4 19.00 -0.84 6.50
CA LYS A 4 18.05 -1.93 6.28
C LYS A 4 17.03 -1.48 5.22
N TRP A 5 16.86 -2.30 4.18
CA TRP A 5 15.86 -2.08 3.15
C TRP A 5 14.48 -1.87 3.78
N ARG A 6 13.82 -0.76 3.46
CA ARG A 6 12.49 -0.39 3.94
C ARG A 6 11.52 -0.40 2.77
N PRO A 7 10.65 -1.41 2.65
CA PRO A 7 9.67 -1.45 1.57
C PRO A 7 8.65 -0.31 1.72
N PRO A 8 8.14 0.27 0.62
CA PRO A 8 7.03 1.19 0.67
C PRO A 8 5.75 0.46 1.13
N LEU A 9 4.89 1.16 1.86
CA LEU A 9 3.62 0.64 2.39
C LEU A 9 2.73 0.07 1.27
N GLY A 10 2.64 0.79 0.14
CA GLY A 10 1.89 0.36 -1.02
C GLY A 10 2.34 -1.00 -1.56
N LEU A 11 3.65 -1.28 -1.59
CA LEU A 11 4.17 -2.57 -2.02
C LEU A 11 3.79 -3.70 -1.06
N VAL A 12 3.83 -3.46 0.25
CA VAL A 12 3.43 -4.45 1.26
C VAL A 12 1.94 -4.76 1.14
N ILE A 13 1.08 -3.73 1.04
CA ILE A 13 -0.37 -3.89 0.88
C ILE A 13 -0.66 -4.60 -0.44
N PHE A 14 -0.05 -4.19 -1.55
CA PHE A 14 -0.25 -4.81 -2.85
C PHE A 14 0.16 -6.29 -2.85
N ALA A 15 1.29 -6.64 -2.25
CA ALA A 15 1.75 -8.03 -2.16
C ALA A 15 0.79 -8.89 -1.34
N VAL A 16 0.29 -8.37 -0.20
CA VAL A 16 -0.69 -9.07 0.64
C VAL A 16 -2.01 -9.26 -0.09
N LEU A 17 -2.56 -8.21 -0.72
CA LEU A 17 -3.82 -8.28 -1.46
C LEU A 17 -3.71 -9.22 -2.67
N SER A 18 -2.59 -9.15 -3.40
CA SER A 18 -2.32 -10.05 -4.54
C SER A 18 -2.25 -11.50 -4.10
N ALA A 19 -1.58 -11.79 -2.98
CA ALA A 19 -1.49 -13.16 -2.44
C ALA A 19 -2.87 -13.68 -2.01
N VAL A 20 -3.67 -12.85 -1.35
CA VAL A 20 -5.04 -13.21 -0.93
C VAL A 20 -5.97 -13.42 -2.14
N ALA A 21 -5.87 -12.56 -3.15
CA ALA A 21 -6.65 -12.69 -4.39
C ALA A 21 -6.23 -13.88 -5.26
N ALA A 22 -4.96 -14.27 -5.22
CA ALA A 22 -4.46 -15.43 -5.98
C ALA A 22 -4.95 -16.77 -5.41
N LEU A 23 -5.20 -16.88 -4.11
CA LEU A 23 -5.62 -18.14 -3.47
C LEU A 23 -6.90 -18.74 -4.08
N PRO A 24 -8.05 -18.02 -4.20
CA PRO A 24 -9.25 -18.56 -4.82
C PRO A 24 -9.06 -18.87 -6.32
N LEU A 25 -8.26 -18.06 -7.04
CA LEU A 25 -7.97 -18.29 -8.45
C LEU A 25 -7.16 -19.57 -8.65
N VAL A 26 -6.14 -19.80 -7.83
CA VAL A 26 -5.37 -21.05 -7.83
C VAL A 26 -6.26 -22.22 -7.46
N GLY A 27 -7.13 -22.09 -6.47
CA GLY A 27 -8.10 -23.11 -6.08
C GLY A 27 -9.04 -23.49 -7.24
N LEU A 28 -9.61 -22.50 -7.92
CA LEU A 28 -10.49 -22.71 -9.08
C LEU A 28 -9.75 -23.37 -10.26
N PHE A 29 -8.52 -22.94 -10.52
CA PHE A 29 -7.67 -23.52 -11.57
C PHE A 29 -7.34 -25.00 -11.28
N LEU A 30 -6.93 -25.32 -10.05
CA LEU A 30 -6.64 -26.70 -9.65
C LEU A 30 -7.90 -27.57 -9.71
N PHE A 31 -9.05 -27.03 -9.30
CA PHE A 31 -10.33 -27.74 -9.41
C PHE A 31 -10.66 -28.12 -10.86
N ARG A 32 -10.53 -27.17 -11.79
CA ARG A 32 -10.75 -27.43 -13.23
C ARG A 32 -9.76 -28.45 -13.80
N LEU A 33 -8.50 -28.35 -13.40
CA LEU A 33 -7.47 -29.27 -13.88
C LEU A 33 -7.74 -30.69 -13.42
N TYR A 34 -8.20 -30.83 -12.18
CA TYR A 34 -8.56 -32.12 -11.59
C TYR A 34 -9.80 -32.75 -12.25
N ASP A 35 -10.84 -31.95 -12.49
CA ASP A 35 -12.06 -32.38 -13.16
C ASP A 35 -11.77 -32.94 -14.57
N ASN A 36 -10.93 -32.23 -15.31
CA ASN A 36 -10.50 -32.66 -16.63
C ASN A 36 -9.66 -33.95 -16.61
N GLN A 37 -8.85 -34.12 -15.59
CA GLN A 37 -8.05 -35.33 -15.40
C GLN A 37 -8.97 -36.57 -15.17
N LEU A 38 -10.02 -36.44 -14.37
CA LEU A 38 -10.98 -37.52 -14.12
C LEU A 38 -11.72 -37.95 -15.41
N ILE A 39 -12.06 -37.02 -16.28
CA ILE A 39 -12.69 -37.30 -17.57
C ILE A 39 -11.70 -38.05 -18.48
N ARG A 40 -10.47 -37.56 -18.64
CA ARG A 40 -9.44 -38.21 -19.44
C ARG A 40 -9.10 -39.60 -18.93
N GLN A 41 -9.04 -39.80 -17.64
CA GLN A 41 -8.84 -41.11 -17.04
C GLN A 41 -9.99 -42.05 -17.38
N THR A 42 -11.25 -41.58 -17.29
CA THR A 42 -12.42 -42.36 -17.65
C THR A 42 -12.44 -42.72 -19.15
N GLU A 43 -12.08 -41.76 -20.01
CA GLU A 43 -11.94 -41.99 -21.45
C GLU A 43 -10.88 -43.06 -21.75
N GLN A 44 -9.70 -42.95 -21.10
CA GLN A 44 -8.60 -43.91 -21.28
C GLN A 44 -8.97 -45.32 -20.85
N GLU A 45 -9.72 -45.46 -19.75
CA GLU A 45 -10.25 -46.75 -19.31
C GLU A 45 -11.27 -47.33 -20.33
N LEU A 46 -12.14 -46.46 -20.89
CA LEU A 46 -13.09 -46.89 -21.93
C LEU A 46 -12.38 -47.27 -23.22
N ILE A 47 -11.33 -46.57 -23.65
CA ILE A 47 -10.49 -46.91 -24.80
C ILE A 47 -9.86 -48.30 -24.62
N ALA A 48 -9.27 -48.56 -23.45
CA ALA A 48 -8.64 -49.84 -23.16
C ALA A 48 -9.63 -51.01 -23.18
N GLN A 49 -10.82 -50.81 -22.56
CA GLN A 49 -11.91 -51.82 -22.59
C GLN A 49 -12.47 -52.00 -23.99
N GLY A 50 -12.67 -50.90 -24.75
CA GLY A 50 -13.11 -50.90 -26.12
C GLY A 50 -12.19 -51.66 -27.03
N ALA A 51 -10.88 -51.41 -26.92
CA ALA A 51 -9.85 -52.11 -27.70
C ALA A 51 -9.87 -53.63 -27.44
N THR A 52 -10.00 -54.03 -26.16
CA THR A 52 -10.07 -55.44 -25.78
C THR A 52 -11.32 -56.13 -26.36
N LEU A 53 -12.49 -55.52 -26.19
CA LEU A 53 -13.75 -56.04 -26.72
C LEU A 53 -13.75 -56.04 -28.25
N SER A 54 -13.17 -55.02 -28.90
CA SER A 54 -13.06 -54.95 -30.36
C SER A 54 -12.16 -56.07 -30.90
N ALA A 55 -11.08 -56.39 -30.23
CA ALA A 55 -10.18 -57.50 -30.63
C ALA A 55 -10.88 -58.84 -30.52
N VAL A 56 -11.62 -59.11 -29.44
CA VAL A 56 -12.41 -60.34 -29.29
C VAL A 56 -13.51 -60.39 -30.34
N PHE A 57 -14.21 -59.29 -30.60
CA PHE A 57 -15.23 -59.22 -31.64
C PHE A 57 -14.62 -59.51 -33.04
N ALA A 58 -13.50 -58.89 -33.36
CA ALA A 58 -12.79 -59.10 -34.63
C ALA A 58 -12.39 -60.55 -34.82
N SER A 59 -11.88 -61.24 -33.78
CA SER A 59 -11.54 -62.65 -33.82
C SER A 59 -12.75 -63.54 -34.11
N GLU A 60 -13.87 -63.29 -33.43
CA GLU A 60 -15.12 -64.03 -33.62
C GLU A 60 -15.72 -63.86 -35.05
N VAL A 61 -15.59 -62.65 -35.62
CA VAL A 61 -16.03 -62.37 -36.99
C VAL A 61 -15.07 -63.05 -37.99
N ALA A 62 -13.75 -62.95 -37.77
CA ALA A 62 -12.76 -63.52 -38.66
C ALA A 62 -12.86 -65.06 -38.78
N GLU A 63 -13.22 -65.76 -37.70
CA GLU A 63 -13.44 -67.20 -37.70
C GLU A 63 -14.63 -67.63 -38.56
N ARG A 64 -15.65 -66.77 -38.75
CA ARG A 64 -16.84 -67.03 -39.49
C ARG A 64 -16.83 -66.47 -40.91
N LEU A 65 -15.98 -65.51 -41.21
CA LEU A 65 -15.85 -64.88 -42.52
C LEU A 65 -15.61 -65.87 -43.67
N PRO A 66 -14.81 -66.94 -43.52
CA PRO A 66 -14.60 -67.92 -44.59
C PRO A 66 -15.89 -68.72 -45.00
N GLN A 67 -16.90 -68.70 -44.14
CA GLN A 67 -18.18 -69.39 -44.41
C GLN A 67 -19.10 -68.62 -45.37
N GLY A 68 -18.72 -67.35 -45.72
CA GLY A 68 -19.37 -66.57 -46.75
C GLY A 68 -20.75 -65.98 -46.40
N THR A 69 -21.18 -66.05 -45.12
CA THR A 69 -22.47 -65.60 -44.63
C THR A 69 -22.52 -64.17 -44.13
N LEU A 70 -21.31 -63.56 -43.76
CA LEU A 70 -21.26 -62.28 -43.15
C LEU A 70 -20.95 -61.13 -44.15
N THR A 71 -21.79 -60.12 -44.16
CA THR A 71 -21.56 -58.90 -44.93
C THR A 71 -20.91 -57.83 -44.06
N LEU A 72 -19.67 -57.41 -44.42
CA LEU A 72 -18.93 -56.34 -43.74
C LEU A 72 -19.36 -54.96 -44.23
N GLY A 73 -19.25 -53.94 -43.37
CA GLY A 73 -19.59 -52.54 -43.64
C GLY A 73 -18.55 -51.82 -44.55
N GLN A 74 -18.38 -50.54 -44.33
CA GLN A 74 -17.54 -49.69 -45.13
C GLN A 74 -16.04 -50.07 -45.01
N PRO A 75 -15.19 -49.81 -46.05
CA PRO A 75 -13.75 -49.95 -45.93
C PRO A 75 -13.22 -48.97 -44.88
N GLN A 76 -12.19 -49.41 -44.15
CA GLN A 76 -11.50 -48.55 -43.18
C GLN A 76 -10.84 -47.39 -43.93
N PRO A 77 -11.02 -46.14 -43.51
CA PRO A 77 -10.34 -45.00 -44.10
C PRO A 77 -8.84 -45.10 -43.80
N ILE A 78 -8.04 -44.72 -44.79
CA ILE A 78 -6.60 -44.62 -44.63
C ILE A 78 -6.33 -43.25 -43.96
N GLU A 79 -5.90 -43.25 -42.72
CA GLU A 79 -5.52 -42.01 -42.04
C GLU A 79 -4.20 -41.48 -42.63
N PRO A 80 -4.15 -40.19 -43.06
CA PRO A 80 -2.94 -39.60 -43.58
C PRO A 80 -1.91 -39.48 -42.47
N GLY A 81 -0.74 -40.09 -42.70
CA GLY A 81 0.39 -40.04 -41.77
C GLY A 81 0.69 -41.32 -41.01
N LEU A 82 -0.14 -42.36 -41.11
CA LEU A 82 0.20 -43.68 -40.63
C LEU A 82 1.00 -44.44 -41.70
N HIS A 83 2.21 -44.84 -41.39
CA HIS A 83 3.00 -45.75 -42.26
C HIS A 83 2.31 -47.12 -42.30
N PRO A 84 2.09 -47.74 -43.48
CA PRO A 84 1.49 -49.06 -43.60
C PRO A 84 2.19 -50.17 -42.81
N ASP A 85 3.45 -49.97 -42.52
CA ASP A 85 4.31 -50.93 -41.81
C ASP A 85 4.31 -50.75 -40.27
N GLN A 86 3.60 -49.78 -39.73
CA GLN A 86 3.51 -49.59 -38.26
C GLN A 86 2.28 -50.36 -37.70
N PRO A 87 2.52 -51.43 -36.92
CA PRO A 87 1.43 -52.27 -36.39
C PRO A 87 0.69 -51.62 -35.20
N TYR A 88 1.12 -50.43 -34.72
CA TYR A 88 0.58 -49.79 -33.52
C TYR A 88 -0.15 -48.49 -33.86
N HIS A 89 -1.41 -48.41 -33.47
CA HIS A 89 -2.25 -47.21 -33.64
C HIS A 89 -2.79 -46.76 -32.28
N PRO A 90 -1.95 -46.05 -31.46
CA PRO A 90 -2.37 -45.62 -30.15
C PRO A 90 -3.46 -44.57 -30.25
N VAL A 91 -4.59 -44.83 -29.60
CA VAL A 91 -5.66 -43.85 -29.43
C VAL A 91 -5.45 -43.13 -28.11
N ALA A 92 -5.25 -41.80 -28.18
CA ALA A 92 -5.08 -40.98 -27.01
C ALA A 92 -6.40 -40.50 -26.46
N ALA A 93 -6.52 -40.35 -25.12
CA ALA A 93 -7.63 -39.69 -24.50
C ALA A 93 -7.48 -38.17 -24.70
N THR A 94 -8.42 -37.54 -25.37
CA THR A 94 -8.34 -36.12 -25.79
C THR A 94 -9.47 -35.27 -25.23
N LEU A 95 -10.46 -35.85 -24.59
CA LEU A 95 -11.61 -35.11 -24.08
C LEU A 95 -11.21 -34.04 -23.05
N ASP A 96 -11.79 -32.85 -23.24
CA ASP A 96 -11.52 -31.67 -22.41
C ASP A 96 -12.80 -30.86 -22.22
N LEU A 97 -13.28 -30.72 -20.99
CA LEU A 97 -14.46 -29.92 -20.65
C LEU A 97 -14.43 -28.46 -21.12
N ALA A 98 -13.24 -27.91 -21.35
CA ALA A 98 -13.07 -26.53 -21.76
C ALA A 98 -13.20 -26.34 -23.29
N HIS A 99 -12.82 -27.37 -24.06
CA HIS A 99 -12.74 -27.30 -25.52
C HIS A 99 -13.83 -28.15 -26.21
N ASP A 100 -14.21 -29.27 -25.59
CA ASP A 100 -15.25 -30.14 -26.15
C ASP A 100 -16.61 -29.74 -25.59
N GLY A 101 -17.56 -29.43 -26.48
CA GLY A 101 -18.91 -29.08 -26.12
C GLY A 101 -19.65 -30.25 -25.43
N LEU A 102 -20.35 -29.96 -24.34
CA LEU A 102 -21.23 -30.95 -23.71
C LEU A 102 -22.46 -31.17 -24.60
N LEU A 103 -22.54 -32.33 -25.26
CA LEU A 103 -23.66 -32.69 -26.13
C LEU A 103 -24.92 -32.99 -25.32
N SER A 104 -26.07 -32.81 -25.95
CA SER A 104 -27.36 -33.23 -25.41
C SER A 104 -27.36 -34.72 -25.04
N PRO A 105 -28.27 -35.17 -24.18
CA PRO A 105 -28.39 -36.58 -23.84
C PRO A 105 -28.44 -37.47 -25.08
N ARG A 106 -27.86 -38.67 -24.98
CA ARG A 106 -27.84 -39.62 -26.11
C ARG A 106 -29.25 -39.84 -26.65
N PRO A 107 -29.45 -39.71 -27.98
CA PRO A 107 -30.73 -40.06 -28.61
C PRO A 107 -31.15 -41.50 -28.29
N LYS A 108 -32.45 -41.73 -28.14
CA LYS A 108 -32.98 -43.09 -27.97
C LYS A 108 -32.74 -43.92 -29.22
N ALA A 109 -32.50 -45.22 -29.04
CA ALA A 109 -32.41 -46.16 -30.15
C ALA A 109 -33.75 -46.22 -30.91
N VAL A 110 -33.68 -46.31 -32.22
CA VAL A 110 -34.83 -46.36 -33.09
C VAL A 110 -34.99 -47.77 -33.67
N SER A 111 -36.20 -48.10 -34.20
CA SER A 111 -36.40 -49.39 -34.86
C SER A 111 -35.44 -49.61 -36.01
N ALA A 112 -34.81 -50.76 -36.07
CA ALA A 112 -33.88 -51.11 -37.15
C ALA A 112 -34.64 -51.26 -38.50
N PRO A 113 -34.03 -50.76 -39.58
CA PRO A 113 -34.66 -50.88 -40.91
C PRO A 113 -34.75 -52.33 -41.40
N ALA A 114 -33.84 -53.21 -40.93
CA ALA A 114 -33.86 -54.66 -41.23
C ALA A 114 -33.40 -55.43 -39.98
N PRO A 115 -33.82 -56.67 -39.78
CA PRO A 115 -33.31 -57.51 -38.70
C PRO A 115 -31.83 -57.78 -38.88
N PRO A 116 -31.06 -57.84 -37.76
CA PRO A 116 -29.62 -58.12 -37.81
C PRO A 116 -29.39 -59.57 -38.30
N ASP A 117 -28.27 -59.80 -38.93
CA ASP A 117 -27.82 -61.12 -39.37
C ASP A 117 -27.70 -62.08 -38.16
N PRO A 118 -28.28 -63.34 -38.27
CA PRO A 118 -28.26 -64.31 -37.18
C PRO A 118 -26.85 -64.63 -36.65
N ASP A 119 -25.80 -64.59 -37.52
CA ASP A 119 -24.44 -64.83 -37.12
C ASP A 119 -23.92 -63.70 -36.26
N PHE A 120 -24.24 -62.46 -36.62
CA PHE A 120 -23.89 -61.32 -35.77
C PHE A 120 -24.62 -61.35 -34.42
N VAL A 121 -25.89 -61.77 -34.39
CA VAL A 121 -26.66 -61.93 -33.14
C VAL A 121 -26.00 -63.00 -32.23
N ALA A 122 -25.55 -64.11 -32.79
CA ALA A 122 -24.89 -65.18 -32.04
C ALA A 122 -23.55 -64.70 -31.46
N ILE A 123 -22.75 -63.88 -32.20
CA ILE A 123 -21.54 -63.24 -31.73
C ILE A 123 -21.86 -62.24 -30.62
N GLY A 124 -22.82 -61.36 -30.85
CA GLY A 124 -23.29 -60.36 -29.87
C GLY A 124 -23.71 -60.96 -28.55
N GLY A 125 -24.43 -62.12 -28.58
CA GLY A 125 -24.85 -62.83 -27.38
C GLY A 125 -23.67 -63.34 -26.53
N ARG A 126 -22.62 -63.88 -27.19
CA ARG A 126 -21.39 -64.36 -26.50
C ARG A 126 -20.61 -63.18 -25.88
N LEU A 127 -20.40 -62.10 -26.65
CA LEU A 127 -19.71 -60.92 -26.20
C LEU A 127 -20.46 -60.21 -25.07
N SER A 128 -21.80 -60.26 -25.09
CA SER A 128 -22.64 -59.69 -24.00
C SER A 128 -22.38 -60.36 -22.66
N ASN A 129 -22.14 -61.68 -22.62
CA ASN A 129 -21.81 -62.37 -21.38
C ASN A 129 -20.45 -61.90 -20.82
N VAL A 130 -19.42 -61.76 -21.68
CA VAL A 130 -18.10 -61.24 -21.28
C VAL A 130 -18.20 -59.81 -20.78
N ALA A 131 -18.89 -58.95 -21.52
CA ALA A 131 -19.06 -57.55 -21.17
C ALA A 131 -19.90 -57.38 -19.89
N ALA A 132 -20.92 -58.23 -19.65
CA ALA A 132 -21.71 -58.16 -18.41
C ALA A 132 -20.87 -58.52 -17.16
N GLU A 133 -19.99 -59.49 -17.23
CA GLU A 133 -19.08 -59.79 -16.13
C GLU A 133 -18.08 -58.61 -15.90
N THR A 134 -17.53 -58.06 -16.98
CA THR A 134 -16.67 -56.85 -16.89
C THR A 134 -17.43 -55.67 -16.29
N GLN A 135 -18.69 -55.48 -16.62
CA GLN A 135 -19.52 -54.38 -16.10
C GLN A 135 -19.68 -54.43 -14.58
N LYS A 136 -19.73 -55.61 -13.97
CA LYS A 136 -19.84 -55.76 -12.50
C LYS A 136 -18.64 -55.11 -11.78
N VAL A 137 -17.49 -55.07 -12.41
CA VAL A 137 -16.26 -54.53 -11.84
C VAL A 137 -16.04 -53.07 -12.27
N THR A 138 -16.26 -52.76 -13.54
CA THR A 138 -15.89 -51.47 -14.15
C THR A 138 -17.02 -50.46 -14.19
N LEU A 139 -18.25 -50.87 -13.94
CA LEU A 139 -19.48 -50.06 -14.04
C LEU A 139 -19.69 -49.42 -15.44
N THR A 140 -19.04 -49.98 -16.47
CA THR A 140 -19.13 -49.48 -17.85
C THR A 140 -20.37 -50.06 -18.51
N GLY A 141 -21.21 -49.17 -19.06
CA GLY A 141 -22.32 -49.60 -19.93
C GLY A 141 -21.76 -49.96 -21.32
N PHE A 142 -22.20 -51.05 -21.89
CA PHE A 142 -21.74 -51.51 -23.20
C PHE A 142 -22.90 -51.79 -24.15
N ARG A 143 -22.66 -51.60 -25.45
CA ARG A 143 -23.48 -52.02 -26.56
C ARG A 143 -22.57 -52.49 -27.69
N ILE A 144 -22.92 -53.59 -28.30
CA ILE A 144 -22.19 -54.14 -29.43
C ILE A 144 -23.12 -54.03 -30.64
N LEU A 145 -22.63 -53.41 -31.70
CA LEU A 145 -23.38 -53.11 -32.90
C LEU A 145 -22.82 -53.83 -34.10
N ASP A 146 -23.73 -54.24 -34.99
CA ASP A 146 -23.36 -54.80 -36.28
C ASP A 146 -22.88 -53.69 -37.25
N PRO A 147 -22.43 -54.03 -38.51
CA PRO A 147 -21.97 -53.06 -39.49
C PRO A 147 -23.04 -52.03 -39.94
N HIS A 148 -24.30 -52.26 -39.64
CA HIS A 148 -25.44 -51.40 -39.96
C HIS A 148 -25.86 -50.52 -38.75
N GLY A 149 -25.16 -50.65 -37.62
CA GLY A 149 -25.46 -49.91 -36.39
C GLY A 149 -26.63 -50.47 -35.59
N VAL A 150 -27.04 -51.71 -35.81
CA VAL A 150 -28.06 -52.40 -35.03
C VAL A 150 -27.39 -53.04 -33.80
N VAL A 151 -28.00 -52.89 -32.64
CA VAL A 151 -27.51 -53.47 -31.40
C VAL A 151 -27.71 -54.99 -31.41
N ILE A 152 -26.63 -55.73 -31.44
CA ILE A 152 -26.57 -57.20 -31.41
C ILE A 152 -26.23 -57.77 -30.04
N GLY A 153 -25.64 -56.92 -29.17
CA GLY A 153 -25.26 -57.29 -27.81
C GLY A 153 -25.40 -56.10 -26.84
N GLY A 154 -25.82 -56.37 -25.64
CA GLY A 154 -26.06 -55.37 -24.61
C GLY A 154 -27.17 -55.84 -23.65
N ARG A 155 -27.44 -55.02 -22.64
CA ARG A 155 -28.48 -55.33 -21.64
C ARG A 155 -29.87 -54.91 -22.09
N GLU A 156 -29.92 -53.83 -22.85
CA GLU A 156 -31.16 -53.22 -23.37
C GLU A 156 -30.96 -52.79 -24.83
N GLU A 157 -32.04 -52.51 -25.56
CA GLU A 157 -31.99 -51.98 -26.93
C GLU A 157 -31.51 -52.99 -28.00
N VAL A 158 -31.39 -54.29 -27.66
CA VAL A 158 -31.02 -55.32 -28.66
C VAL A 158 -32.07 -55.35 -29.76
N GLY A 159 -31.66 -55.36 -31.05
CA GLY A 159 -32.51 -55.29 -32.22
C GLY A 159 -32.92 -53.86 -32.64
N LEU A 160 -32.54 -52.82 -31.86
CA LEU A 160 -32.73 -51.41 -32.21
C LEU A 160 -31.49 -50.83 -32.85
N SER A 161 -31.63 -49.77 -33.65
CA SER A 161 -30.54 -49.08 -34.33
C SER A 161 -30.07 -47.85 -33.58
N LEU A 162 -28.76 -47.68 -33.48
CA LEU A 162 -28.05 -46.49 -32.99
C LEU A 162 -27.26 -45.80 -34.11
N ALA A 163 -27.44 -46.16 -35.37
CA ALA A 163 -26.70 -45.62 -36.51
C ALA A 163 -26.81 -44.08 -36.64
N GLY A 164 -27.88 -43.46 -36.12
CA GLY A 164 -28.08 -42.01 -36.12
C GLY A 164 -27.36 -41.27 -34.95
N VAL A 165 -26.68 -41.98 -34.06
CA VAL A 165 -25.89 -41.37 -32.97
C VAL A 165 -24.55 -40.94 -33.53
N GLU A 166 -24.14 -39.68 -33.33
CA GLU A 166 -22.98 -39.05 -33.98
C GLU A 166 -21.68 -39.85 -33.81
N GLU A 167 -21.35 -40.27 -32.61
CA GLU A 167 -20.13 -41.04 -32.32
C GLU A 167 -20.23 -42.46 -32.91
N VAL A 168 -21.41 -43.04 -32.95
CA VAL A 168 -21.65 -44.36 -33.59
C VAL A 168 -21.52 -44.25 -35.10
N ALA A 169 -22.08 -43.21 -35.71
CA ALA A 169 -21.96 -42.96 -37.15
C ALA A 169 -20.49 -42.79 -37.57
N ALA A 170 -19.71 -42.06 -36.77
CA ALA A 170 -18.26 -41.93 -36.99
C ALA A 170 -17.53 -43.28 -36.91
N ALA A 171 -17.89 -44.13 -35.95
CA ALA A 171 -17.28 -45.46 -35.81
C ALA A 171 -17.71 -46.42 -36.93
N LEU A 172 -18.94 -46.33 -37.43
CA LEU A 172 -19.39 -47.08 -38.63
C LEU A 172 -18.68 -46.63 -39.91
N ALA A 173 -18.21 -45.35 -39.95
CA ALA A 173 -17.32 -44.86 -41.01
C ALA A 173 -15.85 -45.26 -40.80
N GLY A 174 -15.50 -45.97 -39.73
CA GLY A 174 -14.17 -46.45 -39.41
C GLY A 174 -13.31 -45.54 -38.53
N HIS A 175 -13.90 -44.44 -38.01
CA HIS A 175 -13.17 -43.49 -37.14
C HIS A 175 -13.55 -43.71 -35.68
N PHE A 176 -12.52 -43.83 -34.80
CA PHE A 176 -12.76 -43.77 -33.36
C PHE A 176 -13.34 -42.39 -32.98
N LYS A 177 -14.35 -42.37 -32.12
CA LYS A 177 -14.86 -41.11 -31.57
C LYS A 177 -15.28 -41.25 -30.12
N SER A 178 -14.83 -40.30 -29.28
CA SER A 178 -15.31 -40.12 -27.91
C SER A 178 -16.01 -38.76 -27.77
N VAL A 179 -17.04 -38.71 -26.90
CA VAL A 179 -17.83 -37.50 -26.67
C VAL A 179 -18.30 -37.40 -25.22
N LEU A 180 -18.52 -36.17 -24.79
CA LEU A 180 -19.16 -35.85 -23.52
C LEU A 180 -20.65 -35.57 -23.76
N ARG A 181 -21.56 -36.28 -23.04
CA ARG A 181 -22.98 -36.05 -23.11
C ARG A 181 -23.57 -35.78 -21.73
N GLN A 182 -24.64 -34.97 -21.71
CA GLN A 182 -25.44 -34.79 -20.51
C GLN A 182 -26.10 -36.12 -20.12
N ARG A 183 -26.08 -36.37 -18.82
CA ARG A 183 -26.82 -37.49 -18.24
C ARG A 183 -28.17 -37.00 -17.73
N ILE A 184 -29.28 -37.66 -18.14
CA ILE A 184 -30.58 -37.53 -17.48
C ILE A 184 -30.59 -38.57 -16.34
N PRO A 185 -30.73 -38.14 -15.06
CA PRO A 185 -30.85 -39.11 -13.96
C PRO A 185 -32.17 -39.86 -14.06
N ASP A 186 -32.10 -41.18 -14.06
CA ASP A 186 -33.30 -42.07 -14.07
C ASP A 186 -33.84 -42.28 -12.64
N GLY A 187 -34.09 -41.20 -11.87
CA GLY A 187 -34.61 -41.31 -10.51
C GLY A 187 -34.21 -40.14 -9.62
N PRO A 188 -34.57 -40.15 -8.31
CA PRO A 188 -34.18 -39.11 -7.38
C PRO A 188 -32.65 -39.00 -7.26
N GLU A 189 -32.18 -37.78 -7.06
CA GLU A 189 -30.76 -37.51 -6.93
C GLU A 189 -30.10 -38.44 -5.89
N PRO A 190 -29.05 -39.17 -6.27
CA PRO A 190 -28.38 -40.07 -5.36
C PRO A 190 -27.63 -39.32 -4.29
N ALA A 191 -27.45 -39.96 -3.14
CA ALA A 191 -26.62 -39.39 -2.06
C ALA A 191 -25.24 -39.01 -2.57
N LEU A 192 -24.64 -37.93 -2.01
CA LEU A 192 -23.32 -37.42 -2.36
C LEU A 192 -22.19 -38.47 -2.30
N SER A 193 -22.44 -39.60 -1.60
CA SER A 193 -21.51 -40.73 -1.47
C SER A 193 -21.64 -41.79 -2.60
N SER A 194 -22.49 -41.58 -3.58
CA SER A 194 -22.68 -42.57 -4.67
C SER A 194 -21.63 -42.43 -5.75
N ILE A 195 -20.82 -43.46 -5.92
CA ILE A 195 -19.64 -43.51 -6.81
C ILE A 195 -19.96 -43.20 -8.29
N SER A 196 -21.09 -43.57 -8.78
CA SER A 196 -21.36 -43.54 -10.23
C SER A 196 -22.54 -42.68 -10.65
N ARG A 197 -23.25 -42.04 -9.74
CA ARG A 197 -24.54 -41.40 -10.05
C ARG A 197 -24.58 -39.88 -9.88
N GLY A 198 -23.50 -39.28 -9.35
CA GLY A 198 -23.49 -37.84 -9.00
C GLY A 198 -23.05 -36.89 -10.10
N ALA A 199 -22.46 -37.35 -11.20
CA ALA A 199 -22.02 -36.49 -12.28
C ALA A 199 -23.11 -36.25 -13.32
N HIS A 200 -23.31 -34.99 -13.71
CA HIS A 200 -24.23 -34.62 -14.80
C HIS A 200 -23.67 -34.95 -16.20
N VAL A 201 -22.44 -35.47 -16.26
CA VAL A 201 -21.72 -35.75 -17.49
C VAL A 201 -21.44 -37.25 -17.60
N ARG A 202 -21.57 -37.80 -18.80
CA ARG A 202 -21.22 -39.17 -19.13
C ARG A 202 -20.32 -39.21 -20.35
N VAL A 203 -19.23 -39.94 -20.25
CA VAL A 203 -18.30 -40.20 -21.34
C VAL A 203 -18.83 -41.34 -22.18
N PHE A 204 -18.87 -41.16 -23.48
CA PHE A 204 -19.22 -42.16 -24.46
C PHE A 204 -18.05 -42.35 -25.42
N THR A 205 -17.76 -43.62 -25.76
CA THR A 205 -16.72 -43.95 -26.74
C THR A 205 -17.31 -44.96 -27.74
N ALA A 206 -17.11 -44.72 -29.02
CA ALA A 206 -17.48 -45.62 -30.08
C ALA A 206 -16.21 -46.07 -30.82
N MET A 207 -15.90 -47.35 -30.71
CA MET A 207 -14.72 -47.95 -31.29
C MET A 207 -15.08 -48.85 -32.46
N PRO A 208 -14.57 -48.59 -33.68
CA PRO A 208 -14.81 -49.44 -34.83
C PRO A 208 -14.08 -50.78 -34.65
N VAL A 209 -14.74 -51.87 -35.06
CA VAL A 209 -14.17 -53.21 -35.15
C VAL A 209 -13.81 -53.48 -36.59
N ILE A 210 -12.50 -53.63 -36.86
CA ILE A 210 -11.99 -53.80 -38.23
C ILE A 210 -11.62 -55.24 -38.47
N VAL A 211 -12.14 -55.84 -39.55
CA VAL A 211 -11.78 -57.17 -40.02
C VAL A 211 -11.55 -57.12 -41.53
N ALA A 212 -10.47 -57.64 -42.02
CA ALA A 212 -10.10 -57.63 -43.44
C ALA A 212 -10.19 -56.22 -44.08
N GLY A 213 -9.78 -55.18 -43.34
CA GLY A 213 -9.78 -53.78 -43.81
C GLY A 213 -11.17 -53.13 -43.93
N ARG A 214 -12.21 -53.75 -43.38
CA ARG A 214 -13.60 -53.25 -43.39
C ARG A 214 -14.20 -53.23 -41.98
N VAL A 215 -15.17 -52.37 -41.76
CA VAL A 215 -15.88 -52.26 -40.48
C VAL A 215 -16.79 -53.47 -40.31
N ALA A 216 -16.54 -54.30 -39.30
CA ALA A 216 -17.33 -55.46 -38.93
C ALA A 216 -18.41 -55.11 -37.87
N GLY A 217 -18.31 -53.97 -37.25
CA GLY A 217 -19.24 -53.51 -36.23
C GLY A 217 -18.63 -52.40 -35.35
N VAL A 218 -19.34 -52.07 -34.30
CA VAL A 218 -18.89 -51.01 -33.35
C VAL A 218 -19.06 -51.53 -31.92
N VAL A 219 -18.04 -51.30 -31.11
CA VAL A 219 -18.11 -51.42 -29.65
C VAL A 219 -18.38 -50.04 -29.07
N TYR A 220 -19.59 -49.86 -28.52
CA TYR A 220 -20.06 -48.60 -27.96
C TYR A 220 -20.15 -48.69 -26.45
N LEU A 221 -19.29 -47.92 -25.79
CA LEU A 221 -19.12 -47.92 -24.34
C LEU A 221 -19.53 -46.60 -23.73
N SER A 222 -19.94 -46.62 -22.47
CA SER A 222 -20.25 -45.40 -21.75
C SER A 222 -20.04 -45.56 -20.26
N ARG A 223 -19.46 -44.53 -19.62
CA ARG A 223 -19.25 -44.48 -18.17
C ARG A 223 -19.39 -43.06 -17.64
N THR A 224 -19.91 -42.95 -16.44
CA THR A 224 -19.91 -41.68 -15.69
C THR A 224 -18.55 -41.55 -14.99
N PRO A 225 -17.86 -40.40 -15.11
CA PRO A 225 -16.63 -40.15 -14.37
C PRO A 225 -16.86 -40.32 -12.86
N ASN A 226 -15.82 -40.65 -12.14
CA ASN A 226 -15.88 -40.74 -10.69
C ASN A 226 -16.23 -39.40 -10.07
N ASN A 227 -16.95 -39.41 -8.94
CA ASN A 227 -17.36 -38.21 -8.25
C ASN A 227 -16.13 -37.54 -7.62
N ILE A 228 -15.98 -36.21 -7.81
CA ILE A 228 -14.90 -35.39 -7.25
C ILE A 228 -14.78 -35.56 -5.73
N VAL A 229 -15.94 -35.61 -5.02
CA VAL A 229 -15.95 -35.73 -3.55
C VAL A 229 -15.29 -37.02 -3.08
N GLU A 230 -15.51 -38.12 -3.78
CA GLU A 230 -14.93 -39.43 -3.46
C GLU A 230 -13.42 -39.44 -3.76
N SER A 231 -13.02 -38.88 -4.91
CA SER A 231 -11.62 -38.76 -5.27
C SER A 231 -10.87 -37.87 -4.26
N LEU A 232 -11.46 -36.76 -3.80
CA LEU A 232 -10.91 -35.92 -2.73
C LEU A 232 -10.81 -36.69 -1.39
N TYR A 233 -11.77 -37.55 -1.09
CA TYR A 233 -11.72 -38.38 0.11
C TYR A 233 -10.68 -39.49 0.02
N ALA A 234 -10.53 -40.10 -1.15
CA ALA A 234 -9.49 -41.08 -1.41
C ALA A 234 -8.08 -40.46 -1.27
N GLU A 235 -7.91 -39.21 -1.71
CA GLU A 235 -6.66 -38.44 -1.62
C GLU A 235 -6.60 -37.51 -0.39
N ARG A 236 -7.35 -37.79 0.68
CA ARG A 236 -7.47 -36.94 1.89
C ARG A 236 -6.13 -36.46 2.44
N ARG A 237 -5.06 -37.25 2.33
CA ARG A 237 -3.73 -36.85 2.77
C ARG A 237 -3.17 -35.66 1.96
N ASN A 238 -3.32 -35.69 0.64
CA ASN A 238 -2.86 -34.62 -0.24
C ASN A 238 -3.70 -33.36 -0.07
N VAL A 239 -5.02 -33.53 0.10
CA VAL A 239 -5.96 -32.43 0.40
C VAL A 239 -5.62 -31.77 1.75
N LEU A 240 -5.33 -32.56 2.80
CA LEU A 240 -4.89 -32.04 4.11
C LEU A 240 -3.55 -31.31 4.01
N LEU A 241 -2.59 -31.82 3.26
CA LEU A 241 -1.31 -31.17 3.03
C LEU A 241 -1.49 -29.83 2.28
N ALA A 242 -2.33 -29.79 1.27
CA ALA A 242 -2.66 -28.57 0.55
C ALA A 242 -3.34 -27.53 1.47
N ALA A 243 -4.33 -27.96 2.27
CA ALA A 243 -5.01 -27.11 3.24
C ALA A 243 -4.03 -26.55 4.30
N LEU A 244 -3.12 -27.40 4.82
CA LEU A 244 -2.08 -26.98 5.76
C LEU A 244 -1.12 -25.98 5.12
N THR A 245 -0.73 -26.19 3.87
CA THR A 245 0.14 -25.25 3.12
C THR A 245 -0.53 -23.89 2.98
N VAL A 246 -1.81 -23.85 2.57
CA VAL A 246 -2.60 -22.61 2.48
C VAL A 246 -2.68 -21.92 3.84
N LEU A 247 -2.93 -22.67 4.91
CA LEU A 247 -2.98 -22.14 6.27
C LEU A 247 -1.65 -21.51 6.67
N LEU A 248 -0.53 -22.20 6.44
CA LEU A 248 0.81 -21.70 6.77
C LEU A 248 1.17 -20.45 5.96
N VAL A 249 0.85 -20.41 4.67
CA VAL A 249 1.04 -19.22 3.82
C VAL A 249 0.22 -18.05 4.35
N THR A 250 -1.07 -18.27 4.65
CA THR A 250 -1.95 -17.22 5.19
C THR A 250 -1.45 -16.71 6.55
N MET A 251 -0.99 -17.60 7.41
CA MET A 251 -0.41 -17.24 8.72
C MET A 251 0.89 -16.46 8.56
N GLY A 252 1.75 -16.85 7.59
CA GLY A 252 2.96 -16.12 7.23
C GLY A 252 2.68 -14.69 6.73
N ILE A 253 1.69 -14.53 5.86
CA ILE A 253 1.22 -13.22 5.38
C ILE A 253 0.74 -12.36 6.56
N GLY A 254 -0.11 -12.93 7.44
CA GLY A 254 -0.59 -12.26 8.65
C GLY A 254 0.54 -11.82 9.57
N PHE A 255 1.55 -12.66 9.77
CA PHE A 255 2.73 -12.34 10.57
C PHE A 255 3.54 -11.18 10.00
N VAL A 256 3.76 -11.17 8.68
CA VAL A 256 4.45 -10.05 7.98
C VAL A 256 3.65 -8.76 8.15
N PHE A 257 2.32 -8.80 7.99
CA PHE A 257 1.45 -7.64 8.17
C PHE A 257 1.51 -7.09 9.61
N LEU A 258 1.40 -7.96 10.62
CA LEU A 258 1.52 -7.57 12.03
C LEU A 258 2.87 -6.89 12.32
N ARG A 259 3.95 -7.46 11.79
CA ARG A 259 5.30 -6.95 12.03
C ARG A 259 5.60 -5.67 11.26
N ALA A 260 5.09 -5.55 10.04
CA ALA A 260 5.39 -4.41 9.16
C ALA A 260 4.53 -3.17 9.43
N LEU A 261 3.28 -3.36 9.87
CA LEU A 261 2.33 -2.25 10.07
C LEU A 261 1.89 -2.12 11.53
N THR A 262 1.31 -3.17 12.08
CA THR A 262 0.58 -3.07 13.36
C THR A 262 1.50 -2.71 14.52
N ARG A 263 2.63 -3.39 14.65
CA ARG A 263 3.58 -3.14 15.74
C ARG A 263 4.17 -1.72 15.74
N PRO A 264 4.70 -1.19 14.61
CA PRO A 264 5.23 0.17 14.58
C PRO A 264 4.18 1.24 14.89
N ILE A 265 2.93 1.05 14.44
CA ILE A 265 1.84 2.00 14.72
C ILE A 265 1.51 2.02 16.23
N HIS A 266 1.38 0.86 16.86
CA HIS A 266 1.11 0.80 18.30
C HIS A 266 2.26 1.39 19.13
N GLU A 267 3.50 1.17 18.73
CA GLU A 267 4.66 1.79 19.39
C GLU A 267 4.64 3.31 19.25
N LEU A 268 4.24 3.82 18.08
CA LEU A 268 4.11 5.27 17.87
C LEU A 268 2.99 5.87 18.74
N ILE A 269 1.84 5.20 18.84
CA ILE A 269 0.72 5.63 19.70
C ILE A 269 1.18 5.69 21.16
N ARG A 270 1.79 4.63 21.66
CA ARG A 270 2.31 4.58 23.04
C ARG A 270 3.27 5.72 23.34
N ARG A 271 4.21 5.99 22.44
CA ARG A 271 5.17 7.11 22.60
C ARG A 271 4.49 8.47 22.56
N THR A 272 3.44 8.61 21.76
CA THR A 272 2.64 9.85 21.75
C THR A 272 2.01 10.10 23.11
N GLU A 273 1.49 9.07 23.76
CA GLU A 273 0.93 9.14 25.11
C GLU A 273 2.00 9.48 26.17
N GLU A 274 3.18 8.85 26.10
CA GLU A 274 4.33 9.14 26.98
C GLU A 274 4.79 10.60 26.82
N ILE A 275 4.90 11.09 25.58
CA ILE A 275 5.26 12.49 25.25
C ILE A 275 4.20 13.46 25.80
N GLN A 276 2.91 13.15 25.67
CA GLN A 276 1.82 13.99 26.23
C GLN A 276 1.89 14.08 27.76
N GLN A 277 2.39 13.04 28.43
CA GLN A 277 2.62 13.04 29.88
C GLN A 277 3.90 13.76 30.30
N GLY A 278 4.65 14.31 29.32
CA GLY A 278 5.86 15.10 29.57
C GLY A 278 7.15 14.29 29.56
N ASP A 279 7.12 13.01 29.21
CA ASP A 279 8.33 12.18 29.12
C ASP A 279 9.13 12.52 27.85
N ARG A 280 10.24 13.29 28.07
CA ARG A 280 11.17 13.68 27.00
C ARG A 280 12.01 12.52 26.49
N ASP A 281 12.22 11.49 27.31
CA ASP A 281 12.98 10.32 26.91
C ASP A 281 12.23 9.45 25.87
N ALA A 282 10.92 9.63 25.74
CA ALA A 282 10.11 9.00 24.71
C ALA A 282 10.39 9.54 23.29
N MET A 283 11.08 10.68 23.14
CA MET A 283 11.46 11.29 21.86
C MET A 283 12.63 10.57 21.16
N ARG A 284 12.74 9.25 21.28
CA ARG A 284 13.74 8.44 20.58
C ARG A 284 13.20 7.91 19.26
N PRO A 285 14.03 7.80 18.21
CA PRO A 285 13.63 7.16 16.95
C PRO A 285 13.14 5.73 17.18
N LEU A 286 12.16 5.29 16.38
CA LEU A 286 11.71 3.90 16.43
C LEU A 286 12.85 2.95 16.03
N ILE A 287 13.06 1.87 16.77
CA ILE A 287 14.08 0.85 16.47
C ILE A 287 13.66 0.04 15.24
N HIS A 288 12.35 -0.20 15.08
CA HIS A 288 11.76 -0.95 13.97
C HIS A 288 10.68 -0.10 13.31
N HIS A 289 10.98 0.45 12.15
CA HIS A 289 10.11 1.40 11.45
C HIS A 289 9.05 0.73 10.54
N GLY A 290 9.15 -0.60 10.29
CA GLY A 290 8.26 -1.27 9.35
C GLY A 290 8.45 -0.79 7.91
N THR A 291 7.56 0.09 7.44
CA THR A 291 7.61 0.67 6.09
C THR A 291 8.29 2.04 6.08
N ARG A 292 8.63 2.53 4.86
CA ARG A 292 9.26 3.85 4.67
C ARG A 292 8.33 4.98 5.14
N GLU A 293 7.05 4.86 4.89
CA GLU A 293 6.04 5.88 5.21
C GLU A 293 5.87 6.02 6.72
N ILE A 294 5.84 4.91 7.46
CA ILE A 294 5.77 4.93 8.93
C ILE A 294 7.06 5.51 9.52
N ALA A 295 8.22 5.21 8.93
CA ALA A 295 9.48 5.81 9.35
C ALA A 295 9.45 7.34 9.22
N ARG A 296 9.03 7.84 8.04
CA ARG A 296 8.92 9.27 7.76
C ARG A 296 7.89 9.96 8.67
N LEU A 297 6.73 9.31 8.88
CA LEU A 297 5.72 9.82 9.81
C LEU A 297 6.29 9.95 11.23
N SER A 298 7.01 8.93 11.71
CA SER A 298 7.65 8.94 13.03
C SER A 298 8.69 10.07 13.16
N GLU A 299 9.52 10.28 12.13
CA GLU A 299 10.51 11.37 12.11
C GLU A 299 9.82 12.74 12.18
N SER A 300 8.83 12.99 11.31
CA SER A 300 8.07 14.25 11.31
C SER A 300 7.33 14.50 12.63
N PHE A 301 6.78 13.46 13.24
CA PHE A 301 6.13 13.55 14.55
C PHE A 301 7.11 13.93 15.66
N LEU A 302 8.30 13.30 15.69
CA LEU A 302 9.32 13.61 16.68
C LEU A 302 9.86 15.05 16.53
N ASP A 303 10.02 15.53 15.30
CA ASP A 303 10.46 16.91 15.05
C ASP A 303 9.40 17.92 15.51
N MET A 304 8.11 17.62 15.27
CA MET A 304 7.02 18.43 15.79
C MET A 304 6.98 18.42 17.32
N ALA A 305 7.15 17.25 17.95
CA ALA A 305 7.18 17.14 19.40
C ALA A 305 8.33 17.94 20.02
N ARG A 306 9.53 17.87 19.44
CA ARG A 306 10.69 18.69 19.87
C ARG A 306 10.37 20.17 19.79
N SER A 307 9.85 20.62 18.65
CA SER A 307 9.49 22.04 18.46
C SER A 307 8.45 22.53 19.49
N LEU A 308 7.49 21.68 19.86
CA LEU A 308 6.51 22.01 20.88
C LEU A 308 7.14 22.11 22.28
N PHE A 309 8.04 21.22 22.66
CA PHE A 309 8.76 21.29 23.93
C PHE A 309 9.66 22.51 23.99
N ASP A 310 10.44 22.79 22.94
CA ASP A 310 11.31 23.97 22.88
C ASP A 310 10.49 25.26 23.04
N ARG A 311 9.32 25.30 22.40
CA ARG A 311 8.40 26.44 22.54
C ARG A 311 7.80 26.55 23.95
N SER A 312 7.44 25.43 24.57
CA SER A 312 6.94 25.40 25.96
C SER A 312 8.01 25.87 26.95
N ASP A 313 9.23 25.40 26.81
CA ASP A 313 10.37 25.82 27.64
C ASP A 313 10.68 27.33 27.48
N TYR A 314 10.65 27.79 26.22
CA TYR A 314 10.78 29.22 25.93
C TYR A 314 9.71 30.04 26.65
N ILE A 315 8.42 29.65 26.56
CA ILE A 315 7.32 30.35 27.22
C ILE A 315 7.48 30.32 28.75
N ALA A 316 7.85 29.18 29.32
CA ALA A 316 8.05 29.07 30.78
C ALA A 316 9.19 29.98 31.27
N THR A 317 10.33 29.95 30.58
CA THR A 317 11.47 30.80 30.90
C THR A 317 11.15 32.28 30.73
N PHE A 318 10.49 32.63 29.62
CA PHE A 318 10.01 34.00 29.34
C PHE A 318 9.08 34.51 30.44
N THR A 319 8.06 33.72 30.83
CA THR A 319 7.10 34.09 31.87
C THR A 319 7.80 34.34 33.23
N ALA A 320 8.75 33.48 33.57
CA ALA A 320 9.54 33.64 34.81
C ALA A 320 10.34 34.95 34.80
N HIS A 321 11.02 35.26 33.68
CA HIS A 321 11.80 36.51 33.55
C HIS A 321 10.92 37.75 33.59
N VAL A 322 9.79 37.76 32.82
CA VAL A 322 8.84 38.88 32.83
C VAL A 322 8.32 39.14 34.24
N SER A 323 7.96 38.06 34.95
CA SER A 323 7.44 38.17 36.32
C SER A 323 8.47 38.80 37.26
N HIS A 324 9.76 38.44 37.11
CA HIS A 324 10.84 38.98 37.90
C HIS A 324 11.08 40.47 37.60
N GLU A 325 11.17 40.83 36.31
CA GLU A 325 11.41 42.22 35.86
C GLU A 325 10.25 43.17 36.18
N LEU A 326 8.99 42.67 36.27
CA LEU A 326 7.83 43.47 36.72
C LEU A 326 7.80 43.63 38.25
N LYS A 327 8.20 42.58 39.01
CA LYS A 327 8.12 42.58 40.47
C LYS A 327 9.01 43.63 41.12
N SER A 328 10.25 43.81 40.61
CA SER A 328 11.26 44.69 41.16
C SER A 328 10.79 46.17 41.19
N PRO A 329 10.44 46.81 40.06
CA PRO A 329 9.96 48.21 40.06
C PRO A 329 8.63 48.36 40.79
N LEU A 330 7.74 47.38 40.73
CA LEU A 330 6.47 47.41 41.44
C LEU A 330 6.69 47.45 42.96
N THR A 331 7.64 46.66 43.50
CA THR A 331 7.98 46.67 44.92
C THR A 331 8.64 48.00 45.34
N SER A 332 9.46 48.58 44.47
CA SER A 332 10.08 49.90 44.72
C SER A 332 9.04 51.01 44.76
N ILE A 333 8.14 51.03 43.77
CA ILE A 333 7.02 52.00 43.73
C ILE A 333 6.15 51.87 44.99
N GLN A 334 5.78 50.64 45.34
CA GLN A 334 4.96 50.38 46.52
C GLN A 334 5.68 50.84 47.80
N GLY A 335 6.92 50.48 47.98
CA GLY A 335 7.70 50.89 49.15
C GLY A 335 7.87 52.43 49.26
N ALA A 336 8.16 53.10 48.14
CA ALA A 336 8.26 54.55 48.11
C ALA A 336 6.89 55.22 48.42
N ALA A 337 5.81 54.68 47.89
CA ALA A 337 4.45 55.19 48.16
C ALA A 337 4.02 54.96 49.63
N GLU A 338 4.34 53.80 50.22
CA GLU A 338 4.11 53.51 51.63
C GLU A 338 4.85 54.45 52.54
N LEU A 339 6.13 54.68 52.28
CA LEU A 339 6.95 55.64 53.03
C LEU A 339 6.41 57.07 52.92
N LEU A 340 6.08 57.50 51.73
CA LEU A 340 5.43 58.82 51.50
C LEU A 340 4.12 58.98 52.23
N ARG A 341 3.31 57.90 52.33
CA ARG A 341 2.01 57.91 53.04
C ARG A 341 2.20 57.96 54.55
N ASP A 342 3.12 57.15 55.10
CA ASP A 342 3.21 56.97 56.55
C ASP A 342 4.08 58.00 57.23
N ASP A 343 5.10 58.58 56.55
CA ASP A 343 6.05 59.53 57.12
C ASP A 343 6.09 60.91 56.42
N ALA A 344 5.12 61.24 55.58
CA ALA A 344 5.06 62.48 54.79
C ALA A 344 5.29 63.76 55.63
N GLY A 345 4.81 63.79 56.88
CA GLY A 345 4.94 64.94 57.78
C GLY A 345 6.30 65.05 58.47
N ARG A 346 7.16 64.02 58.38
CA ARG A 346 8.48 63.96 58.99
C ARG A 346 9.61 64.05 57.99
N MET A 347 9.32 63.86 56.72
CA MET A 347 10.29 63.88 55.63
C MET A 347 10.68 65.31 55.25
N SER A 348 11.92 65.49 54.94
CA SER A 348 12.41 66.71 54.31
C SER A 348 11.97 66.82 52.85
N GLU A 349 11.86 68.01 52.30
CA GLU A 349 11.52 68.24 50.88
C GLU A 349 12.44 67.47 49.90
N PRO A 350 13.80 67.42 50.12
CA PRO A 350 14.68 66.61 49.24
C PRO A 350 14.37 65.10 49.28
N GLU A 351 14.04 64.56 50.48
CA GLU A 351 13.69 63.11 50.60
C GLU A 351 12.37 62.80 49.89
N ARG A 352 11.35 63.65 50.08
CA ARG A 352 10.06 63.53 49.42
C ARG A 352 10.20 63.60 47.90
N SER A 353 10.97 64.55 47.39
CA SER A 353 11.27 64.68 45.96
C SER A 353 12.00 63.45 45.41
N ARG A 354 12.92 62.89 46.18
CA ARG A 354 13.62 61.64 45.78
C ARG A 354 12.68 60.44 45.68
N PHE A 355 11.77 60.22 46.65
CA PHE A 355 10.84 59.11 46.58
C PHE A 355 9.83 59.29 45.45
N LEU A 356 9.35 60.51 45.18
CA LEU A 356 8.51 60.80 44.03
C LEU A 356 9.23 60.59 42.71
N GLY A 357 10.51 60.99 42.64
CA GLY A 357 11.40 60.69 41.49
C GLY A 357 11.51 59.19 41.23
N ASN A 358 11.78 58.41 42.29
CA ASN A 358 11.88 56.95 42.17
C ASN A 358 10.57 56.33 41.63
N ILE A 359 9.39 56.79 42.08
CA ILE A 359 8.09 56.31 41.57
C ILE A 359 7.93 56.63 40.09
N ILE A 360 8.30 57.85 39.67
CA ILE A 360 8.19 58.28 38.27
C ILE A 360 9.14 57.43 37.41
N ASP A 361 10.42 57.31 37.80
CA ASP A 361 11.43 56.53 37.06
C ASP A 361 11.05 55.06 36.93
N ASP A 362 10.55 54.42 38.01
CA ASP A 362 10.12 53.02 37.98
C ASP A 362 8.81 52.84 37.17
N THR A 363 7.94 53.83 37.13
CA THR A 363 6.75 53.82 36.28
C THR A 363 7.11 53.90 34.79
N GLU A 364 8.04 54.79 34.44
CA GLU A 364 8.59 54.89 33.06
C GLU A 364 9.28 53.61 32.62
N ARG A 365 10.04 53.00 33.55
CA ARG A 365 10.67 51.67 33.32
C ARG A 365 9.65 50.59 33.05
N LEU A 366 8.54 50.53 33.82
CA LEU A 366 7.43 49.61 33.60
C LEU A 366 6.73 49.84 32.24
N ALA A 367 6.48 51.11 31.89
CA ALA A 367 5.88 51.44 30.60
C ALA A 367 6.76 51.00 29.42
N THR A 368 8.09 51.17 29.56
CA THR A 368 9.08 50.69 28.56
C THR A 368 9.11 49.17 28.45
N LEU A 369 9.06 48.46 29.59
CA LEU A 369 9.02 46.99 29.61
C LEU A 369 7.76 46.47 28.91
N VAL A 370 6.55 47.02 29.21
CA VAL A 370 5.29 46.64 28.57
C VAL A 370 5.31 46.90 27.05
N ARG A 371 5.88 48.02 26.61
CA ARG A 371 6.08 48.30 25.18
C ARG A 371 6.98 47.23 24.51
N ARG A 372 8.12 46.89 25.11
CA ARG A 372 9.03 45.86 24.58
C ARG A 372 8.40 44.45 24.54
N LEU A 373 7.56 44.10 25.54
CA LEU A 373 6.79 42.88 25.54
C LEU A 373 5.79 42.80 24.37
N ARG A 374 5.13 43.95 24.09
CA ARG A 374 4.20 44.07 22.95
C ARG A 374 4.96 43.93 21.61
N GLU A 375 6.15 44.55 21.51
CA GLU A 375 7.00 44.43 20.30
C GLU A 375 7.52 43.00 20.10
N LEU A 376 7.89 42.31 21.18
CA LEU A 376 8.26 40.89 21.12
C LEU A 376 7.09 40.00 20.67
N ALA A 377 5.91 40.20 21.22
CA ALA A 377 4.70 39.46 20.80
C ALA A 377 4.36 39.70 19.30
N LYS A 378 4.60 40.93 18.80
CA LYS A 378 4.51 41.24 17.37
C LYS A 378 5.61 40.56 16.55
N ALA A 379 6.83 40.50 17.08
CA ALA A 379 7.96 39.85 16.39
C ALA A 379 7.80 38.34 16.27
N ASP A 380 7.15 37.69 17.24
CA ASP A 380 6.83 36.26 17.21
C ASP A 380 5.71 35.92 16.21
N ASN A 381 4.82 36.88 15.92
CA ASN A 381 3.73 36.70 14.95
C ASN A 381 3.49 38.00 14.13
N PRO A 382 4.48 38.42 13.32
CA PRO A 382 4.37 39.68 12.60
C PRO A 382 3.32 39.56 11.48
N GLN A 383 2.68 40.67 11.18
CA GLN A 383 1.91 40.80 9.95
C GLN A 383 2.88 40.73 8.78
N LEU A 384 2.88 39.61 8.08
CA LEU A 384 3.69 39.40 6.88
C LEU A 384 3.08 40.22 5.74
N GLY A 385 3.94 40.79 4.91
CA GLY A 385 3.56 41.66 3.81
C GLY A 385 3.83 43.14 4.11
N GLY A 386 3.58 43.96 3.10
CA GLY A 386 3.98 45.37 3.11
C GLY A 386 5.41 45.54 2.63
N LYS A 387 5.72 46.77 2.25
CA LYS A 387 7.02 47.18 1.77
C LYS A 387 7.30 48.60 2.22
N THR A 388 8.56 48.91 2.47
CA THR A 388 9.00 50.24 2.85
C THR A 388 10.41 50.51 2.33
N SER A 389 10.80 51.77 2.25
CA SER A 389 12.19 52.17 2.00
C SER A 389 12.89 52.52 3.32
N LEU A 390 14.16 52.18 3.43
CA LEU A 390 14.93 52.50 4.62
C LEU A 390 15.14 54.01 4.79
N ALA A 391 15.15 54.76 3.69
CA ALA A 391 15.22 56.23 3.74
C ALA A 391 14.03 56.82 4.51
N ALA A 392 12.79 56.30 4.27
CA ALA A 392 11.60 56.75 5.00
C ALA A 392 11.67 56.42 6.50
N VAL A 393 12.15 55.20 6.86
CA VAL A 393 12.31 54.76 8.25
C VAL A 393 13.39 55.58 8.98
N VAL A 394 14.54 55.81 8.34
CA VAL A 394 15.64 56.59 8.92
C VAL A 394 15.20 58.06 9.14
N THR A 395 14.46 58.66 8.20
CA THR A 395 13.92 60.00 8.36
C THR A 395 13.02 60.14 9.60
N LYS A 396 12.14 59.14 9.84
CA LYS A 396 11.30 59.13 11.05
C LYS A 396 12.13 58.94 12.32
N LEU A 397 13.11 58.08 12.29
CA LEU A 397 13.98 57.78 13.42
C LEU A 397 14.83 59.01 13.81
N SER A 398 15.39 59.71 12.82
CA SER A 398 16.20 60.91 13.01
C SER A 398 15.40 62.08 13.63
N ALA A 399 14.07 62.12 13.40
CA ALA A 399 13.21 63.14 13.99
C ALA A 399 12.89 62.89 15.46
N SER A 400 13.01 61.66 15.97
CA SER A 400 12.58 61.23 17.31
C SER A 400 13.73 60.83 18.24
N ALA A 401 14.90 60.50 17.72
CA ALA A 401 16.05 60.01 18.50
C ALA A 401 17.07 61.12 18.79
N PRO A 402 17.72 61.14 19.97
CA PRO A 402 18.81 62.08 20.30
C PRO A 402 20.13 61.65 19.61
N LEU A 403 20.10 60.74 18.69
CA LEU A 403 21.23 60.14 17.95
C LEU A 403 21.15 60.62 16.50
N THR A 404 22.30 60.99 15.91
CA THR A 404 22.37 61.29 14.47
C THR A 404 22.28 60.02 13.65
N VAL A 405 21.18 59.81 12.88
CA VAL A 405 21.01 58.64 12.02
C VAL A 405 21.14 59.06 10.56
N GLU A 406 22.05 58.41 9.83
CA GLU A 406 22.33 58.70 8.43
C GLU A 406 22.15 57.45 7.57
N ALA A 407 21.46 57.59 6.45
CA ALA A 407 21.31 56.54 5.46
C ALA A 407 22.19 56.79 4.25
N THR A 408 22.87 55.77 3.74
CA THR A 408 23.72 55.82 2.56
C THR A 408 23.45 54.66 1.61
N GLY A 409 23.93 54.76 0.37
CA GLY A 409 23.72 53.71 -0.64
C GLY A 409 22.30 53.73 -1.25
N GLU A 410 21.74 52.56 -1.50
CA GLU A 410 20.41 52.40 -2.12
C GLU A 410 19.26 52.48 -1.09
N ALA A 411 19.26 53.47 -0.20
CA ALA A 411 18.30 53.58 0.92
C ALA A 411 16.83 53.74 0.46
N ASP A 412 16.61 54.22 -0.77
CA ASP A 412 15.26 54.33 -1.38
C ASP A 412 14.73 53.02 -1.91
N ALA A 413 15.56 51.94 -1.97
CA ALA A 413 15.11 50.63 -2.43
C ALA A 413 14.08 50.04 -1.44
N GLU A 414 13.00 49.45 -2.00
CA GLU A 414 11.96 48.81 -1.19
C GLU A 414 12.42 47.44 -0.63
N ILE A 415 12.23 47.25 0.65
CA ILE A 415 12.46 45.98 1.36
C ILE A 415 11.13 45.29 1.66
N GLY A 416 11.12 43.95 1.69
CA GLY A 416 9.95 43.10 1.97
C GLY A 416 9.53 43.11 3.45
N MET A 417 9.32 44.30 4.01
CA MET A 417 8.90 44.50 5.40
C MET A 417 8.03 45.77 5.50
N SER A 418 7.00 45.72 6.36
CA SER A 418 6.18 46.91 6.60
C SER A 418 6.97 48.02 7.27
N ASP A 419 6.51 49.27 7.08
CA ASP A 419 7.11 50.45 7.70
C ASP A 419 7.18 50.33 9.24
N GLU A 420 6.14 49.83 9.89
CA GLU A 420 6.09 49.62 11.33
C GLU A 420 7.15 48.61 11.78
N ASN A 421 7.28 47.45 11.10
CA ASN A 421 8.23 46.41 11.47
C ASN A 421 9.68 46.86 11.23
N ALA A 422 9.97 47.56 10.14
CA ALA A 422 11.28 48.12 9.85
C ALA A 422 11.67 49.20 10.87
N THR A 423 10.67 50.03 11.30
CA THR A 423 10.87 51.02 12.36
C THR A 423 11.23 50.33 13.69
N ILE A 424 10.54 49.24 14.07
CA ILE A 424 10.88 48.48 15.29
C ILE A 424 12.35 47.97 15.23
N VAL A 425 12.75 47.36 14.11
CA VAL A 425 14.12 46.84 13.94
C VAL A 425 15.16 47.93 14.11
N LEU A 426 15.03 49.05 13.38
CA LEU A 426 16.02 50.14 13.46
C LEU A 426 15.96 50.88 14.78
N SER A 427 14.80 51.04 15.43
CA SER A 427 14.68 51.65 16.74
C SER A 427 15.43 50.87 17.81
N HIS A 428 15.33 49.54 17.83
CA HIS A 428 16.08 48.72 18.78
C HIS A 428 17.58 48.77 18.55
N LEU A 429 18.06 48.88 17.30
CA LEU A 429 19.49 49.08 17.03
C LEU A 429 19.94 50.47 17.46
N ALA A 430 19.16 51.51 17.22
CA ALA A 430 19.43 52.87 17.65
C ALA A 430 19.42 53.01 19.18
N ASP A 431 18.42 52.41 19.86
CA ASP A 431 18.36 52.36 21.33
C ASP A 431 19.60 51.66 21.92
N ASN A 432 20.03 50.57 21.29
CA ASN A 432 21.21 49.82 21.70
C ASN A 432 22.47 50.68 21.52
N ALA A 433 22.65 51.34 20.38
CA ALA A 433 23.75 52.27 20.12
C ALA A 433 23.79 53.38 21.15
N LEU A 434 22.68 54.06 21.41
CA LEU A 434 22.58 55.14 22.38
C LEU A 434 22.91 54.67 23.81
N GLN A 435 22.39 53.49 24.22
CA GLN A 435 22.68 52.91 25.53
C GLN A 435 24.19 52.60 25.70
N HIS A 436 24.91 52.34 24.62
CA HIS A 436 26.34 52.08 24.62
C HIS A 436 27.19 53.31 24.27
N GLY A 437 26.60 54.51 24.36
CA GLY A 437 27.31 55.78 24.28
C GLY A 437 27.61 56.25 22.87
N ALA A 438 26.91 55.72 21.88
CA ALA A 438 27.05 56.19 20.51
C ALA A 438 26.39 57.56 20.31
N SER A 439 26.94 58.37 19.45
CA SER A 439 26.44 59.66 19.00
C SER A 439 25.91 59.60 17.54
N ARG A 440 26.34 58.60 16.78
CA ARG A 440 26.00 58.39 15.38
C ARG A 440 25.65 56.95 15.07
N LEU A 441 24.66 56.77 14.20
CA LEU A 441 24.29 55.49 13.63
C LEU A 441 24.26 55.60 12.09
N SER A 442 25.11 54.88 11.41
CA SER A 442 25.21 54.85 9.96
C SER A 442 24.51 53.62 9.43
N VAL A 443 23.56 53.79 8.50
CA VAL A 443 22.82 52.71 7.83
C VAL A 443 23.19 52.71 6.35
N ASN A 444 24.02 51.79 5.93
CA ASN A 444 24.40 51.61 4.52
C ASN A 444 23.59 50.50 3.87
N VAL A 445 22.99 50.80 2.73
CA VAL A 445 22.10 49.86 2.00
C VAL A 445 22.71 49.52 0.66
N GLU A 446 22.93 48.23 0.41
CA GLU A 446 23.52 47.72 -0.82
C GLU A 446 22.69 46.56 -1.37
N ARG A 447 22.79 46.31 -2.68
CA ARG A 447 22.26 45.08 -3.26
C ARG A 447 23.16 43.91 -2.86
N GLY A 448 22.53 42.89 -2.26
CA GLY A 448 23.18 41.62 -1.95
C GLY A 448 23.13 40.61 -3.11
N ALA A 449 22.90 39.36 -2.78
CA ALA A 449 22.58 38.30 -3.76
C ALA A 449 21.28 38.62 -4.51
N PRO A 450 20.97 37.95 -5.64
CA PRO A 450 19.69 38.12 -6.31
C PRO A 450 18.54 38.01 -5.29
N ASP A 451 17.66 39.00 -5.28
CA ASP A 451 16.50 39.09 -4.37
C ASP A 451 16.77 39.44 -2.91
N LEU A 452 18.01 39.77 -2.50
CA LEU A 452 18.34 40.20 -1.13
C LEU A 452 18.94 41.60 -1.09
N MET A 453 18.53 42.38 -0.09
CA MET A 453 19.17 43.64 0.29
C MET A 453 20.09 43.37 1.47
N ARG A 454 21.29 43.94 1.42
CA ARG A 454 22.25 43.97 2.52
C ARG A 454 22.20 45.34 3.16
N ILE A 455 21.94 45.38 4.45
CA ILE A 455 21.91 46.60 5.24
C ILE A 455 23.01 46.48 6.30
N THR A 456 23.97 47.36 6.28
CA THR A 456 25.04 47.44 7.30
C THR A 456 24.73 48.61 8.22
N VAL A 457 24.54 48.30 9.51
CA VAL A 457 24.25 49.30 10.56
C VAL A 457 25.48 49.39 11.46
N VAL A 458 26.09 50.57 11.55
CA VAL A 458 27.32 50.82 12.31
C VAL A 458 27.09 51.96 13.28
N ASP A 459 27.48 51.77 14.54
CA ASP A 459 27.51 52.80 15.57
C ASP A 459 28.93 53.16 15.97
N ASP A 460 29.11 54.32 16.58
CA ASP A 460 30.37 54.85 17.11
C ASP A 460 30.50 54.66 18.64
N GLY A 461 29.78 53.70 19.24
CA GLY A 461 29.75 53.41 20.66
C GLY A 461 30.92 52.59 21.19
N THR A 462 30.81 52.08 22.42
CA THR A 462 31.88 51.31 23.10
C THR A 462 32.16 49.93 22.51
N GLY A 463 31.35 49.49 21.54
CA GLY A 463 31.48 48.20 20.89
C GLY A 463 31.07 46.98 21.75
N ILE A 464 31.32 45.78 21.24
CA ILE A 464 30.95 44.52 21.86
C ILE A 464 32.21 43.69 22.17
N SER A 465 32.42 43.37 23.45
CA SER A 465 33.55 42.55 23.89
C SER A 465 33.49 41.15 23.29
N GLU A 466 34.67 40.55 23.02
CA GLU A 466 34.78 39.25 22.33
C GLU A 466 34.04 38.12 23.03
N GLY A 467 34.06 38.07 24.36
CA GLY A 467 33.35 37.06 25.16
C GLY A 467 31.83 37.16 25.09
N ASN A 468 31.29 38.29 24.66
CA ASN A 468 29.84 38.52 24.56
C ASN A 468 29.28 38.30 23.13
N ARG A 469 30.13 38.30 22.09
CA ARG A 469 29.73 38.25 20.68
C ARG A 469 28.81 37.09 20.33
N SER A 470 28.99 35.92 20.94
CA SER A 470 28.16 34.73 20.69
C SER A 470 26.81 34.78 21.37
N ARG A 471 26.62 35.66 22.35
CA ARG A 471 25.44 35.69 23.23
C ARG A 471 24.55 36.91 23.06
N ILE A 472 24.97 37.90 22.29
CA ILE A 472 24.23 39.18 22.16
C ILE A 472 22.79 39.00 21.59
N PHE A 473 22.54 37.90 20.87
CA PHE A 473 21.21 37.57 20.33
C PHE A 473 20.42 36.66 21.26
N ASP A 474 21.01 36.16 22.36
CA ASP A 474 20.30 35.34 23.32
C ASP A 474 19.22 36.19 24.02
N PRO A 475 18.00 35.70 24.18
CA PRO A 475 16.94 36.38 24.90
C PRO A 475 17.41 36.74 26.33
N HIS A 476 17.11 37.99 26.75
CA HIS A 476 17.47 38.51 28.09
C HIS A 476 18.96 38.67 28.38
N PHE A 477 19.83 38.54 27.40
CA PHE A 477 21.25 38.83 27.58
C PHE A 477 21.48 40.32 27.58
N THR A 478 22.04 40.86 28.69
CA THR A 478 22.41 42.26 28.84
C THR A 478 23.66 42.41 29.71
N THR A 479 24.50 43.36 29.37
CA THR A 479 25.65 43.79 30.17
C THR A 479 25.34 44.98 31.08
N ARG A 480 24.13 45.57 31.00
CA ARG A 480 23.67 46.76 31.71
C ARG A 480 22.40 46.54 32.52
N ARG A 481 22.36 45.52 33.37
CA ARG A 481 21.19 45.23 34.22
C ARG A 481 20.81 46.40 35.14
N GLU A 482 21.79 47.02 35.77
CA GLU A 482 21.56 48.16 36.68
C GLU A 482 21.14 49.46 35.96
N GLY A 483 21.44 49.57 34.66
CA GLY A 483 21.07 50.71 33.80
C GLY A 483 19.79 50.53 33.00
N GLY A 484 18.89 49.59 33.38
CA GLY A 484 17.59 49.41 32.73
C GLY A 484 17.62 48.62 31.42
N GLY A 485 18.73 47.94 31.11
CA GLY A 485 18.83 47.06 29.94
C GLY A 485 18.05 45.77 30.14
N THR A 486 17.00 45.54 29.37
CA THR A 486 16.13 44.34 29.47
C THR A 486 16.70 43.13 28.72
N GLY A 487 17.71 43.31 27.90
CA GLY A 487 18.28 42.24 27.05
C GLY A 487 17.35 41.70 25.98
N MET A 488 16.26 42.40 25.67
CA MET A 488 15.27 41.96 24.67
C MET A 488 15.46 42.60 23.29
N GLY A 489 16.17 43.71 23.15
CA GLY A 489 16.22 44.46 21.89
C GLY A 489 16.74 43.65 20.70
N LEU A 490 17.93 43.06 20.80
CA LEU A 490 18.54 42.29 19.72
C LEU A 490 17.82 40.97 19.44
N SER A 491 17.18 40.36 20.44
CA SER A 491 16.34 39.18 20.21
C SER A 491 15.03 39.52 19.46
N ILE A 492 14.42 40.67 19.71
CA ILE A 492 13.27 41.20 18.94
C ILE A 492 13.69 41.43 17.48
N VAL A 493 14.85 42.10 17.27
CA VAL A 493 15.38 42.32 15.93
C VAL A 493 15.58 41.01 15.16
N LEU A 494 16.20 40.01 15.81
CA LEU A 494 16.44 38.70 15.20
C LEU A 494 15.14 37.97 14.87
N SER A 495 14.18 37.94 15.78
CA SER A 495 12.86 37.33 15.57
C SER A 495 12.10 38.00 14.42
N MET A 496 12.07 39.34 14.40
CA MET A 496 11.39 40.12 13.36
C MET A 496 12.00 39.87 11.98
N LEU A 497 13.32 39.87 11.86
CA LEU A 497 13.99 39.61 10.59
C LEU A 497 13.81 38.18 10.10
N ARG A 498 13.89 37.18 10.99
CA ARG A 498 13.65 35.76 10.64
C ARG A 498 12.25 35.54 10.12
N ALA A 499 11.26 36.15 10.72
CA ALA A 499 9.87 36.04 10.27
C ALA A 499 9.64 36.63 8.85
N HIS A 500 10.47 37.59 8.44
CA HIS A 500 10.46 38.15 7.08
C HIS A 500 11.47 37.50 6.13
N GLY A 501 12.01 36.31 6.49
CA GLY A 501 12.97 35.58 5.66
C GLY A 501 14.36 36.20 5.62
N GLY A 502 14.64 37.11 6.54
CA GLY A 502 15.94 37.78 6.71
C GLY A 502 16.76 37.25 7.88
N GLY A 503 17.87 37.92 8.18
CA GLY A 503 18.73 37.61 9.33
C GLY A 503 19.66 38.75 9.68
N ILE A 504 20.26 38.67 10.86
CA ILE A 504 21.24 39.64 11.36
C ILE A 504 22.49 38.91 11.86
N ARG A 505 23.64 39.49 11.64
CA ARG A 505 24.91 39.03 12.21
C ARG A 505 25.79 40.20 12.64
N LEU A 506 26.64 39.97 13.61
CA LEU A 506 27.65 40.93 14.04
C LEU A 506 28.87 40.84 13.11
N LEU A 507 29.34 41.97 12.63
CA LEU A 507 30.56 42.06 11.84
C LEU A 507 31.75 42.46 12.77
N PRO A 508 32.97 42.03 12.44
CA PRO A 508 34.17 42.55 13.08
C PRO A 508 34.29 44.04 12.79
N THR A 509 34.60 44.84 13.83
CA THR A 509 34.87 46.27 13.72
C THR A 509 35.92 46.67 14.78
N ASP A 510 36.68 47.68 14.51
CA ASP A 510 37.68 48.22 15.43
C ASP A 510 37.11 49.27 16.40
N GLU A 511 36.02 49.94 15.99
CA GLU A 511 35.29 50.93 16.80
C GLU A 511 33.78 50.67 16.72
N GLY A 512 33.07 50.83 17.85
CA GLY A 512 31.64 50.68 17.93
C GLY A 512 31.14 49.22 17.67
N ALA A 513 29.90 49.07 17.27
CA ALA A 513 29.35 47.80 16.81
C ALA A 513 28.85 47.88 15.34
N SER A 514 29.08 46.82 14.60
CA SER A 514 28.66 46.72 13.21
C SER A 514 27.75 45.49 12.99
N PHE A 515 26.53 45.70 12.53
CA PHE A 515 25.55 44.66 12.24
C PHE A 515 25.28 44.60 10.75
N GLU A 516 25.33 43.40 10.20
CA GLU A 516 24.85 43.12 8.84
C GLU A 516 23.47 42.49 8.89
N ILE A 517 22.52 43.08 8.22
CA ILE A 517 21.16 42.57 8.05
C ILE A 517 21.01 42.16 6.60
N LEU A 518 20.52 40.93 6.38
CA LEU A 518 20.07 40.44 5.08
C LEU A 518 18.57 40.32 5.09
N ILE A 519 17.88 40.92 4.11
CA ILE A 519 16.40 40.89 4.00
C ILE A 519 15.97 40.74 2.54
N PRO A 520 14.90 40.01 2.25
CA PRO A 520 14.34 39.96 0.91
C PRO A 520 13.96 41.34 0.39
N ARG A 521 14.21 41.59 -0.88
CA ARG A 521 13.71 42.75 -1.61
C ARG A 521 12.20 42.64 -1.79
N ALA A 522 11.48 43.74 -1.82
CA ALA A 522 10.02 43.80 -2.05
C ALA A 522 9.64 43.56 -3.51
#